data_e260d114f53bf7f76e2aefb55be48231
#
_entry.id   e260d114f53bf7f76e2aefb55be48231
#
_cell.length_a   1.000
_cell.length_b   1.000
_cell.length_c   1.000
_cell.angle_alpha   90.00
_cell.angle_beta   90.00
_cell.angle_gamma   90.00
#
_symmetry.space_group_name_H-M   'P 1'
#
loop_
_entity.id
_entity.type
_entity.pdbx_description
1 polymer ?
#
loop_
_entity_poly.entity_id
_entity_poly.type
_entity_poly.pdbx_seq_one_letter_code
_entity_poly.pdbx_strand_id
1 'polypeptide(L)'
;MEPFKIHILGCGSALPTLKHSASSQLIEMRGKCFMVDCGEGAQMQFRRSHIHFSKLNAIFISHMHGDHCFGLMGLLSTLGMLGRTSKLRIYAPKDYEPLFRQQVEFFMQTMEYEMEMIPVDTEKQQVIYEDHSLTVETVPLQHRVPCCGFIFREKPTLPHIRRDMIDYYGIPVSQINNIKNGADWTNEDGDVIPNARLVQPADSPRSYAYCSDTRFMPALKEQVKGVTVLYHESTYTSEQEDRAKIYYHSTARQAATIAAGAGVGTLLLGHYSARYNDEKVLLEEAKAVFDHSILSQEGMVFDVV
;
A
#
# COMPACT_ATOMS: atom_id res chain seq x y z
N MET A 1 -1.13 -12.52 -14.41
CA MET A 1 -1.51 -11.79 -13.14
C MET A 1 -1.91 -10.35 -13.44
N GLU A 2 -2.91 -9.80 -12.75
CA GLU A 2 -3.20 -8.37 -12.84
C GLU A 2 -2.07 -7.54 -12.19
N PRO A 3 -1.83 -6.30 -12.66
CA PRO A 3 -0.81 -5.44 -12.07
C PRO A 3 -1.07 -5.18 -10.58
N PHE A 4 -0.01 -5.28 -9.78
CA PHE A 4 0.05 -4.78 -8.42
C PHE A 4 1.35 -4.00 -8.29
N LYS A 5 1.26 -2.67 -8.27
CA LYS A 5 2.40 -1.76 -8.35
C LYS A 5 2.38 -0.74 -7.22
N ILE A 6 3.55 -0.43 -6.72
CA ILE A 6 3.80 0.63 -5.75
C ILE A 6 4.56 1.75 -6.45
N HIS A 7 4.00 2.94 -6.51
CA HIS A 7 4.64 4.15 -7.04
C HIS A 7 5.09 5.01 -5.87
N ILE A 8 6.38 5.22 -5.74
CA ILE A 8 6.95 6.08 -4.70
C ILE A 8 6.87 7.53 -5.17
N LEU A 9 6.02 8.33 -4.54
CA LEU A 9 5.87 9.75 -4.81
C LEU A 9 6.76 10.60 -3.92
N GLY A 10 7.03 10.13 -2.70
CA GLY A 10 7.91 10.75 -1.74
C GLY A 10 8.34 9.75 -0.68
N CYS A 11 9.61 9.80 -0.29
CA CYS A 11 10.22 8.91 0.69
C CYS A 11 11.17 9.62 1.66
N GLY A 12 11.12 10.95 1.73
CA GLY A 12 11.83 11.76 2.73
C GLY A 12 11.02 11.89 4.02
N SER A 13 11.73 12.09 5.15
CA SER A 13 11.11 12.38 6.45
C SER A 13 11.00 13.89 6.66
N ALA A 14 10.18 14.28 7.61
CA ALA A 14 9.86 15.61 8.16
C ALA A 14 10.31 16.85 7.36
N LEU A 15 11.61 16.98 7.06
CA LEU A 15 12.18 18.13 6.36
C LEU A 15 12.23 17.88 4.85
N PRO A 16 11.46 18.62 4.04
CA PRO A 16 11.54 18.53 2.58
C PRO A 16 12.94 18.89 2.09
N THR A 17 13.45 18.13 1.14
CA THR A 17 14.76 18.39 0.50
C THR A 17 14.60 18.50 -1.01
N LEU A 18 15.63 18.95 -1.70
CA LEU A 18 15.63 18.93 -3.16
C LEU A 18 15.72 17.51 -3.73
N LYS A 19 16.19 16.56 -2.91
CA LYS A 19 16.36 15.16 -3.29
C LYS A 19 15.10 14.33 -3.02
N HIS A 20 14.45 14.52 -1.87
CA HIS A 20 13.30 13.75 -1.44
C HIS A 20 12.10 14.63 -1.16
N SER A 21 10.96 14.23 -1.66
CA SER A 21 9.64 14.76 -1.34
C SER A 21 9.11 14.13 -0.06
N ALA A 22 8.17 14.81 0.59
CA ALA A 22 7.46 14.30 1.76
C ALA A 22 6.70 13.00 1.45
N SER A 23 6.45 12.19 2.48
CA SER A 23 5.89 10.84 2.37
C SER A 23 4.60 10.78 1.56
N SER A 24 4.61 10.00 0.49
CA SER A 24 3.42 9.67 -0.29
C SER A 24 3.68 8.51 -1.24
N GLN A 25 2.69 7.65 -1.43
CA GLN A 25 2.76 6.52 -2.37
C GLN A 25 1.42 6.33 -3.08
N LEU A 26 1.46 5.80 -4.31
CA LEU A 26 0.28 5.28 -4.98
C LEU A 26 0.40 3.76 -5.11
N ILE A 27 -0.71 3.08 -4.88
CA ILE A 27 -0.81 1.63 -4.96
C ILE A 27 -1.83 1.29 -6.03
N GLU A 28 -1.35 0.77 -7.17
CA GLU A 28 -2.22 0.20 -8.20
C GLU A 28 -2.41 -1.29 -7.94
N MET A 29 -3.65 -1.69 -7.72
CA MET A 29 -4.00 -3.06 -7.36
C MET A 29 -5.40 -3.41 -7.85
N ARG A 30 -5.53 -4.52 -8.57
CA ARG A 30 -6.84 -5.01 -9.05
C ARG A 30 -7.66 -3.93 -9.78
N GLY A 31 -7.00 -3.18 -10.67
CA GLY A 31 -7.63 -2.11 -11.46
C GLY A 31 -7.99 -0.85 -10.68
N LYS A 32 -7.63 -0.77 -9.40
CA LYS A 32 -7.84 0.38 -8.51
C LYS A 32 -6.53 1.09 -8.20
N CYS A 33 -6.63 2.35 -7.83
CA CYS A 33 -5.50 3.15 -7.34
C CYS A 33 -5.85 3.70 -5.95
N PHE A 34 -4.95 3.52 -5.01
CA PHE A 34 -5.02 4.04 -3.65
C PHE A 34 -3.83 4.94 -3.38
N MET A 35 -4.01 5.96 -2.55
CA MET A 35 -2.91 6.76 -2.05
C MET A 35 -2.67 6.44 -0.58
N VAL A 36 -1.42 6.29 -0.18
CA VAL A 36 -1.00 6.19 1.21
C VAL A 36 -0.13 7.39 1.52
N ASP A 37 -0.56 8.15 2.50
CA ASP A 37 -0.05 9.46 2.87
C ASP A 37 -0.07 10.48 1.72
N CYS A 38 -0.18 11.74 2.07
CA CYS A 38 -0.26 12.85 1.13
C CYS A 38 0.52 14.05 1.70
N GLY A 39 1.84 13.90 1.78
CA GLY A 39 2.72 14.96 2.21
C GLY A 39 2.75 16.13 1.23
N GLU A 40 3.40 17.23 1.62
CA GLU A 40 3.53 18.39 0.76
C GLU A 40 4.17 18.05 -0.59
N GLY A 41 3.59 18.54 -1.68
CA GLY A 41 4.06 18.26 -3.04
C GLY A 41 3.58 16.93 -3.64
N ALA A 42 2.91 16.04 -2.88
CA ALA A 42 2.39 14.76 -3.37
C ALA A 42 1.50 14.92 -4.62
N GLN A 43 0.70 15.98 -4.70
CA GLN A 43 -0.10 16.34 -5.86
C GLN A 43 0.73 16.47 -7.14
N MET A 44 1.89 17.10 -7.08
CA MET A 44 2.77 17.28 -8.24
C MET A 44 3.47 15.97 -8.62
N GLN A 45 3.86 15.18 -7.62
CA GLN A 45 4.44 13.86 -7.86
C GLN A 45 3.41 12.89 -8.45
N PHE A 46 2.15 12.96 -8.00
CA PHE A 46 1.05 12.20 -8.61
C PHE A 46 0.91 12.56 -10.10
N ARG A 47 0.97 13.84 -10.48
CA ARG A 47 0.95 14.24 -11.90
C ARG A 47 2.12 13.64 -12.69
N ARG A 48 3.31 13.60 -12.09
CA ARG A 48 4.50 12.99 -12.71
C ARG A 48 4.43 11.49 -12.89
N SER A 49 3.61 10.80 -12.09
CA SER A 49 3.42 9.33 -12.23
C SER A 49 2.65 8.93 -13.49
N HIS A 50 2.03 9.91 -14.18
CA HIS A 50 1.17 9.70 -15.35
C HIS A 50 -0.07 8.82 -15.08
N ILE A 51 -0.37 8.49 -13.83
CA ILE A 51 -1.62 7.85 -13.45
C ILE A 51 -2.74 8.89 -13.51
N HIS A 52 -3.84 8.54 -14.13
CA HIS A 52 -4.97 9.48 -14.23
C HIS A 52 -5.63 9.67 -12.87
N PHE A 53 -5.86 10.91 -12.45
CA PHE A 53 -6.46 11.23 -11.14
C PHE A 53 -7.84 10.59 -10.90
N SER A 54 -8.60 10.35 -11.97
CA SER A 54 -9.91 9.67 -11.86
C SER A 54 -9.82 8.22 -11.35
N LYS A 55 -8.63 7.59 -11.45
CA LYS A 55 -8.40 6.24 -10.93
C LYS A 55 -8.26 6.18 -9.41
N LEU A 56 -8.10 7.32 -8.74
CA LEU A 56 -7.94 7.35 -7.27
C LEU A 56 -9.25 6.94 -6.58
N ASN A 57 -9.22 5.79 -5.90
CA ASN A 57 -10.38 5.21 -5.21
C ASN A 57 -10.50 5.67 -3.75
N ALA A 58 -9.36 5.72 -3.04
CA ALA A 58 -9.32 6.16 -1.65
C ALA A 58 -7.93 6.68 -1.28
N ILE A 59 -7.87 7.43 -0.17
CA ILE A 59 -6.64 7.93 0.45
C ILE A 59 -6.58 7.38 1.87
N PHE A 60 -5.41 6.90 2.29
CA PHE A 60 -5.13 6.38 3.62
C PHE A 60 -4.04 7.23 4.26
N ILE A 61 -4.33 7.89 5.36
CA ILE A 61 -3.38 8.73 6.11
C ILE A 61 -2.95 7.98 7.36
N SER A 62 -1.66 7.71 7.48
CA SER A 62 -1.08 6.94 8.58
C SER A 62 -1.16 7.69 9.91
N HIS A 63 -0.84 8.97 9.90
CA HIS A 63 -0.88 9.88 11.05
C HIS A 63 -0.87 11.35 10.63
N MET A 64 -1.02 12.26 11.59
CA MET A 64 -1.25 13.67 11.32
C MET A 64 0.01 14.57 11.45
N HIS A 65 1.21 14.06 11.17
CA HIS A 65 2.36 14.91 10.93
C HIS A 65 2.30 15.55 9.54
N GLY A 66 2.85 16.75 9.40
CA GLY A 66 2.71 17.55 8.18
C GLY A 66 3.29 16.89 6.94
N ASP A 67 4.41 16.21 7.07
CA ASP A 67 5.07 15.45 6.00
C ASP A 67 4.28 14.24 5.50
N HIS A 68 3.15 13.90 6.19
CA HIS A 68 2.23 12.84 5.78
C HIS A 68 0.85 13.35 5.33
N CYS A 69 0.49 14.62 5.64
CA CYS A 69 -0.88 15.07 5.37
C CYS A 69 -1.02 16.48 4.78
N PHE A 70 0.01 17.34 4.78
CA PHE A 70 -0.15 18.74 4.34
C PHE A 70 -0.47 18.90 2.85
N GLY A 71 -0.22 17.90 2.02
CA GLY A 71 -0.62 17.90 0.61
C GLY A 71 -2.11 17.58 0.37
N LEU A 72 -2.82 17.07 1.38
CA LEU A 72 -4.17 16.54 1.21
C LEU A 72 -5.16 17.57 0.68
N MET A 73 -5.26 18.74 1.31
CA MET A 73 -6.21 19.77 0.88
C MET A 73 -5.93 20.27 -0.54
N GLY A 74 -4.66 20.43 -0.90
CA GLY A 74 -4.25 20.79 -2.28
C GLY A 74 -4.64 19.73 -3.30
N LEU A 75 -4.46 18.46 -2.97
CA LEU A 75 -4.88 17.34 -3.83
C LEU A 75 -6.41 17.30 -4.01
N LEU A 76 -7.16 17.40 -2.91
CA LEU A 76 -8.63 17.39 -2.95
C LEU A 76 -9.18 18.55 -3.81
N SER A 77 -8.64 19.76 -3.65
CA SER A 77 -8.99 20.90 -4.48
C SER A 77 -8.70 20.64 -5.97
N THR A 78 -7.54 20.08 -6.29
CA THR A 78 -7.17 19.73 -7.67
C THR A 78 -8.10 18.69 -8.29
N LEU A 79 -8.51 17.67 -7.53
CA LEU A 79 -9.48 16.69 -8.00
C LEU A 79 -10.81 17.33 -8.40
N GLY A 80 -11.29 18.29 -7.60
CA GLY A 80 -12.49 19.06 -7.92
C GLY A 80 -12.33 19.92 -9.18
N MET A 81 -11.22 20.66 -9.29
CA MET A 81 -10.91 21.47 -10.49
C MET A 81 -10.78 20.63 -11.77
N LEU A 82 -10.41 19.36 -11.66
CA LEU A 82 -10.34 18.40 -12.76
C LEU A 82 -11.69 17.73 -13.06
N GLY A 83 -12.77 18.18 -12.42
CA GLY A 83 -14.13 17.71 -12.69
C GLY A 83 -14.45 16.35 -12.09
N ARG A 84 -13.84 15.99 -10.97
CA ARG A 84 -14.22 14.77 -10.26
C ARG A 84 -15.67 14.88 -9.77
N THR A 85 -16.48 13.86 -10.06
CA THR A 85 -17.88 13.73 -9.59
C THR A 85 -18.06 12.52 -8.67
N SER A 86 -17.16 11.54 -8.76
CA SER A 86 -17.25 10.33 -7.94
C SER A 86 -16.77 10.59 -6.51
N LYS A 87 -17.49 9.99 -5.55
CA LYS A 87 -17.15 10.02 -4.12
C LYS A 87 -15.70 9.59 -3.87
N LEU A 88 -15.00 10.30 -2.98
CA LEU A 88 -13.66 9.94 -2.51
C LEU A 88 -13.70 9.67 -1.01
N ARG A 89 -13.17 8.51 -0.61
CA ARG A 89 -13.02 8.14 0.79
C ARG A 89 -11.62 8.45 1.28
N ILE A 90 -11.54 9.07 2.46
CA ILE A 90 -10.30 9.43 3.15
C ILE A 90 -10.30 8.70 4.49
N TYR A 91 -9.44 7.70 4.64
CA TYR A 91 -9.22 6.97 5.88
C TYR A 91 -8.10 7.67 6.65
N ALA A 92 -8.40 8.20 7.83
CA ALA A 92 -7.42 8.94 8.64
C ALA A 92 -7.69 8.75 10.14
N PRO A 93 -6.70 9.02 11.02
CA PRO A 93 -6.90 8.95 12.46
C PRO A 93 -8.14 9.74 12.89
N LYS A 94 -8.95 9.15 13.78
CA LYS A 94 -10.26 9.70 14.21
C LYS A 94 -10.19 11.15 14.70
N ASP A 95 -9.08 11.53 15.32
CA ASP A 95 -8.91 12.86 15.90
C ASP A 95 -8.82 13.97 14.84
N TYR A 96 -8.59 13.61 13.57
CA TYR A 96 -8.55 14.56 12.45
C TYR A 96 -9.95 14.97 11.96
N GLU A 97 -10.98 14.18 12.22
CA GLU A 97 -12.32 14.41 11.65
C GLU A 97 -12.87 15.83 11.86
N PRO A 98 -12.80 16.43 13.06
CA PRO A 98 -13.30 17.79 13.26
C PRO A 98 -12.57 18.84 12.42
N LEU A 99 -11.25 18.72 12.33
CA LEU A 99 -10.42 19.63 11.53
C LEU A 99 -10.66 19.42 10.03
N PHE A 100 -10.74 18.17 9.58
CA PHE A 100 -11.05 17.86 8.19
C PHE A 100 -12.37 18.48 7.74
N ARG A 101 -13.42 18.36 8.55
CA ARG A 101 -14.74 18.95 8.29
C ARG A 101 -14.65 20.48 8.15
N GLN A 102 -13.95 21.15 9.06
CA GLN A 102 -13.73 22.60 8.99
C GLN A 102 -12.96 23.01 7.73
N GLN A 103 -11.93 22.28 7.37
CA GLN A 103 -11.12 22.55 6.17
C GLN A 103 -11.95 22.38 4.88
N VAL A 104 -12.73 21.29 4.79
CA VAL A 104 -13.60 21.06 3.64
C VAL A 104 -14.68 22.15 3.55
N GLU A 105 -15.32 22.49 4.66
CA GLU A 105 -16.33 23.56 4.70
C GLU A 105 -15.73 24.92 4.30
N PHE A 106 -14.49 25.21 4.71
CA PHE A 106 -13.85 26.49 4.40
C PHE A 106 -13.31 26.58 2.97
N PHE A 107 -12.61 25.54 2.51
CA PHE A 107 -11.86 25.58 1.24
C PHE A 107 -12.60 24.96 0.05
N MET A 108 -13.60 24.10 0.27
CA MET A 108 -14.15 23.21 -0.75
C MET A 108 -15.65 23.44 -1.02
N GLN A 109 -16.20 24.62 -0.70
CA GLN A 109 -17.65 24.94 -0.78
C GLN A 109 -18.28 24.72 -2.16
N THR A 110 -17.48 24.80 -3.23
CA THR A 110 -17.97 24.71 -4.62
C THR A 110 -17.62 23.38 -5.29
N MET A 111 -17.10 22.39 -4.53
CA MET A 111 -16.74 21.09 -5.11
C MET A 111 -17.97 20.23 -5.37
N GLU A 112 -18.04 19.65 -6.57
CA GLU A 112 -19.19 18.86 -7.04
C GLU A 112 -19.12 17.38 -6.61
N TYR A 113 -18.04 16.95 -5.92
CA TYR A 113 -17.89 15.57 -5.49
C TYR A 113 -17.91 15.42 -3.97
N GLU A 114 -18.43 14.29 -3.51
CA GLU A 114 -18.53 13.97 -2.10
C GLU A 114 -17.16 13.51 -1.56
N MET A 115 -16.72 14.12 -0.46
CA MET A 115 -15.54 13.72 0.32
C MET A 115 -16.01 13.12 1.64
N GLU A 116 -15.76 11.83 1.83
CA GLU A 116 -16.14 11.10 3.04
C GLU A 116 -14.89 10.75 3.83
N MET A 117 -14.74 11.36 5.01
CA MET A 117 -13.72 10.91 5.96
C MET A 117 -14.24 9.72 6.75
N ILE A 118 -13.44 8.66 6.81
CA ILE A 118 -13.68 7.46 7.59
C ILE A 118 -12.67 7.43 8.72
N PRO A 119 -13.11 7.59 9.98
CA PRO A 119 -12.23 7.62 11.13
C PRO A 119 -11.61 6.23 11.36
N VAL A 120 -10.27 6.21 11.53
CA VAL A 120 -9.49 5.01 11.77
C VAL A 120 -9.06 4.94 13.24
N ASP A 121 -9.28 3.78 13.86
CA ASP A 121 -8.70 3.45 15.17
C ASP A 121 -7.26 2.93 14.93
N THR A 122 -6.27 3.75 15.24
CA THR A 122 -4.85 3.46 15.02
C THR A 122 -4.26 2.45 16.01
N GLU A 123 -5.00 2.09 17.07
CA GLU A 123 -4.54 1.17 18.11
C GLU A 123 -4.95 -0.28 17.84
N LYS A 124 -5.80 -0.51 16.84
CA LYS A 124 -6.32 -1.85 16.52
C LYS A 124 -5.89 -2.29 15.14
N GLN A 125 -5.54 -3.57 15.01
CA GLN A 125 -5.45 -4.22 13.71
C GLN A 125 -6.85 -4.64 13.27
N GLN A 126 -7.35 -4.04 12.20
CA GLN A 126 -8.70 -4.30 11.69
C GLN A 126 -8.80 -4.01 10.19
N VAL A 127 -9.70 -4.70 9.51
CA VAL A 127 -10.04 -4.40 8.12
C VAL A 127 -10.84 -3.10 8.09
N ILE A 128 -10.34 -2.09 7.36
CA ILE A 128 -10.98 -0.78 7.21
C ILE A 128 -11.53 -0.55 5.80
N TYR A 129 -11.04 -1.29 4.82
CA TYR A 129 -11.55 -1.32 3.45
C TYR A 129 -11.63 -2.76 2.97
N GLU A 130 -12.72 -3.11 2.32
CA GLU A 130 -12.92 -4.42 1.74
C GLU A 130 -13.81 -4.33 0.49
N ASP A 131 -13.44 -5.07 -0.55
CA ASP A 131 -14.30 -5.35 -1.69
C ASP A 131 -14.15 -6.81 -2.15
N HIS A 132 -14.67 -7.13 -3.35
CA HIS A 132 -14.61 -8.50 -3.88
C HIS A 132 -13.18 -8.98 -4.20
N SER A 133 -12.20 -8.08 -4.33
CA SER A 133 -10.86 -8.39 -4.85
C SER A 133 -9.72 -8.18 -3.86
N LEU A 134 -9.91 -7.33 -2.86
CA LEU A 134 -8.86 -6.97 -1.91
C LEU A 134 -9.41 -6.52 -0.55
N THR A 135 -8.53 -6.51 0.46
CA THR A 135 -8.73 -5.86 1.76
C THR A 135 -7.62 -4.87 2.06
N VAL A 136 -7.92 -3.85 2.88
CA VAL A 136 -6.91 -3.02 3.54
C VAL A 136 -7.11 -3.10 5.04
N GLU A 137 -6.04 -3.44 5.74
CA GLU A 137 -6.01 -3.60 7.21
C GLU A 137 -5.11 -2.53 7.83
N THR A 138 -5.45 -2.06 9.02
CA THR A 138 -4.55 -1.23 9.84
C THR A 138 -3.50 -2.08 10.54
N VAL A 139 -2.32 -1.50 10.75
CA VAL A 139 -1.23 -2.06 11.54
C VAL A 139 -0.88 -1.05 12.63
N PRO A 140 -1.19 -1.28 13.91
CA PRO A 140 -0.81 -0.38 14.99
C PRO A 140 0.69 -0.12 15.02
N LEU A 141 1.09 1.14 15.04
CA LEU A 141 2.48 1.59 15.11
C LEU A 141 2.70 2.45 16.35
N GLN A 142 3.95 2.61 16.76
CA GLN A 142 4.31 3.41 17.93
C GLN A 142 5.09 4.67 17.51
N HIS A 143 4.38 5.79 17.51
CA HIS A 143 4.93 7.10 17.21
C HIS A 143 4.50 8.13 18.28
N ARG A 144 4.92 9.40 18.13
CA ARG A 144 4.59 10.48 19.10
C ARG A 144 3.13 10.94 19.02
N VAL A 145 2.45 10.61 17.93
CA VAL A 145 1.03 10.86 17.73
C VAL A 145 0.35 9.53 17.35
N PRO A 146 -0.98 9.41 17.47
CA PRO A 146 -1.71 8.23 17.01
C PRO A 146 -1.34 7.87 15.56
N CYS A 147 -0.80 6.67 15.35
CA CYS A 147 -0.23 6.25 14.07
C CYS A 147 -0.53 4.79 13.78
N CYS A 148 -0.82 4.48 12.52
CA CYS A 148 -0.91 3.11 12.02
C CYS A 148 -0.32 2.99 10.61
N GLY A 149 0.19 1.82 10.30
CA GLY A 149 0.46 1.38 8.94
C GLY A 149 -0.76 0.75 8.29
N PHE A 150 -0.59 0.27 7.05
CA PHE A 150 -1.66 -0.37 6.28
C PHE A 150 -1.13 -1.61 5.57
N ILE A 151 -1.93 -2.68 5.53
CA ILE A 151 -1.64 -3.86 4.72
C ILE A 151 -2.70 -3.99 3.64
N PHE A 152 -2.28 -3.95 2.40
CA PHE A 152 -3.09 -4.24 1.21
C PHE A 152 -2.92 -5.71 0.88
N ARG A 153 -4.02 -6.47 0.86
CA ARG A 153 -4.02 -7.91 0.54
C ARG A 153 -4.94 -8.22 -0.60
N GLU A 154 -4.46 -8.94 -1.60
CA GLU A 154 -5.31 -9.57 -2.60
C GLU A 154 -6.16 -10.67 -1.96
N LYS A 155 -7.42 -10.76 -2.35
CA LYS A 155 -8.22 -11.93 -2.05
C LYS A 155 -7.88 -13.08 -3.00
N PRO A 156 -7.96 -14.33 -2.54
CA PRO A 156 -7.78 -15.48 -3.42
C PRO A 156 -8.70 -15.41 -4.64
N THR A 157 -8.17 -15.81 -5.79
CA THR A 157 -8.93 -15.93 -7.03
C THR A 157 -9.29 -17.38 -7.31
N LEU A 158 -10.27 -17.59 -8.18
CA LEU A 158 -10.57 -18.93 -8.66
C LEU A 158 -9.42 -19.47 -9.53
N PRO A 159 -9.24 -20.81 -9.59
CA PRO A 159 -8.30 -21.46 -10.49
C PRO A 159 -8.42 -20.97 -11.93
N HIS A 160 -7.34 -21.03 -12.67
CA HIS A 160 -7.34 -20.73 -14.09
C HIS A 160 -7.79 -21.93 -14.87
N ILE A 161 -8.82 -21.76 -15.73
CA ILE A 161 -9.19 -22.82 -16.65
C ILE A 161 -8.12 -22.93 -17.76
N ARG A 162 -7.78 -24.14 -18.11
CA ARG A 162 -6.85 -24.44 -19.21
C ARG A 162 -7.52 -24.23 -20.56
N ARG A 163 -7.03 -23.24 -21.32
CA ARG A 163 -7.63 -22.87 -22.61
C ARG A 163 -7.57 -24.01 -23.64
N ASP A 164 -6.46 -24.74 -23.67
CA ASP A 164 -6.28 -25.92 -24.50
C ASP A 164 -7.32 -27.02 -24.24
N MET A 165 -7.76 -27.14 -22.98
CA MET A 165 -8.80 -28.09 -22.61
C MET A 165 -10.20 -27.63 -22.98
N ILE A 166 -10.45 -26.29 -22.95
CA ILE A 166 -11.72 -25.73 -23.42
C ILE A 166 -11.93 -26.12 -24.88
N ASP A 167 -10.91 -25.85 -25.72
CA ASP A 167 -10.98 -26.12 -27.16
C ASP A 167 -11.05 -27.63 -27.45
N TYR A 168 -10.25 -28.44 -26.74
CA TYR A 168 -10.19 -29.90 -26.93
C TYR A 168 -11.49 -30.63 -26.58
N TYR A 169 -12.12 -30.24 -25.44
CA TYR A 169 -13.35 -30.89 -24.99
C TYR A 169 -14.64 -30.14 -25.37
N GLY A 170 -14.55 -29.07 -26.16
CA GLY A 170 -15.71 -28.27 -26.57
C GLY A 170 -16.49 -27.65 -25.42
N ILE A 171 -15.79 -27.20 -24.32
CA ILE A 171 -16.44 -26.74 -23.10
C ILE A 171 -17.18 -25.42 -23.36
N PRO A 172 -18.50 -25.35 -23.16
CA PRO A 172 -19.25 -24.11 -23.33
C PRO A 172 -18.85 -23.05 -22.31
N VAL A 173 -18.85 -21.76 -22.68
CA VAL A 173 -18.54 -20.63 -21.81
C VAL A 173 -19.39 -20.65 -20.53
N SER A 174 -20.65 -21.08 -20.63
CA SER A 174 -21.57 -21.19 -19.47
C SER A 174 -21.09 -22.16 -18.41
N GLN A 175 -20.22 -23.11 -18.70
CA GLN A 175 -19.70 -24.10 -17.74
C GLN A 175 -18.36 -23.68 -17.12
N ILE A 176 -17.69 -22.68 -17.67
CA ILE A 176 -16.37 -22.25 -17.19
C ILE A 176 -16.39 -21.91 -15.70
N ASN A 177 -17.40 -21.17 -15.22
CA ASN A 177 -17.50 -20.84 -13.81
C ASN A 177 -17.73 -22.05 -12.92
N ASN A 178 -18.53 -23.03 -13.36
CA ASN A 178 -18.76 -24.26 -12.60
C ASN A 178 -17.45 -25.03 -12.45
N ILE A 179 -16.69 -25.17 -13.54
CA ILE A 179 -15.39 -25.87 -13.54
C ILE A 179 -14.39 -25.13 -12.66
N LYS A 180 -14.31 -23.79 -12.74
CA LYS A 180 -13.44 -22.99 -11.87
C LYS A 180 -13.80 -23.12 -10.37
N ASN A 181 -15.04 -23.45 -10.05
CA ASN A 181 -15.52 -23.74 -8.69
C ASN A 181 -15.41 -25.23 -8.32
N GLY A 182 -14.71 -26.03 -9.10
CA GLY A 182 -14.38 -27.41 -8.76
C GLY A 182 -15.23 -28.50 -9.42
N ALA A 183 -16.18 -28.14 -10.30
CA ALA A 183 -16.98 -29.14 -11.00
C ALA A 183 -16.15 -29.89 -12.06
N ASP A 184 -16.41 -31.20 -12.19
CA ASP A 184 -15.98 -31.97 -13.34
C ASP A 184 -16.81 -31.57 -14.58
N TRP A 185 -16.32 -31.90 -15.76
CA TRP A 185 -17.03 -31.69 -17.03
C TRP A 185 -17.48 -33.01 -17.64
N THR A 186 -18.74 -33.12 -18.01
CA THR A 186 -19.25 -34.26 -18.76
C THR A 186 -19.47 -33.83 -20.22
N ASN A 187 -18.81 -34.51 -21.18
CA ASN A 187 -18.94 -34.22 -22.61
C ASN A 187 -20.26 -34.77 -23.17
N GLU A 188 -20.50 -34.52 -24.46
CA GLU A 188 -21.72 -34.99 -25.15
C GLU A 188 -21.80 -36.52 -25.25
N ASP A 189 -20.66 -37.23 -25.21
CA ASP A 189 -20.56 -38.67 -25.24
C ASP A 189 -20.80 -39.34 -23.86
N GLY A 190 -20.95 -38.54 -22.81
CA GLY A 190 -21.14 -38.97 -21.41
C GLY A 190 -19.85 -39.22 -20.62
N ASP A 191 -18.69 -38.92 -21.20
CA ASP A 191 -17.40 -39.05 -20.49
C ASP A 191 -17.21 -37.95 -19.46
N VAL A 192 -16.85 -38.35 -18.26
CA VAL A 192 -16.54 -37.42 -17.17
C VAL A 192 -15.06 -37.06 -17.16
N ILE A 193 -14.77 -35.79 -17.39
CA ILE A 193 -13.42 -35.21 -17.36
C ILE A 193 -13.20 -34.60 -15.97
N PRO A 194 -12.23 -35.12 -15.14
CA PRO A 194 -11.97 -34.60 -13.82
C PRO A 194 -11.49 -33.15 -13.84
N ASN A 195 -11.98 -32.35 -12.90
CA ASN A 195 -11.63 -30.93 -12.72
C ASN A 195 -10.11 -30.67 -12.74
N ALA A 196 -9.33 -31.51 -12.06
CA ALA A 196 -7.87 -31.40 -12.00
C ALA A 196 -7.17 -31.41 -13.38
N ARG A 197 -7.81 -31.93 -14.44
CA ARG A 197 -7.31 -31.87 -15.82
C ARG A 197 -7.66 -30.57 -16.52
N LEU A 198 -8.70 -29.88 -16.06
CA LEU A 198 -9.30 -28.72 -16.69
C LEU A 198 -8.79 -27.39 -16.15
N VAL A 199 -8.22 -27.40 -14.93
CA VAL A 199 -7.76 -26.17 -14.27
C VAL A 199 -6.28 -26.20 -13.90
N GLN A 200 -5.71 -25.01 -13.76
CA GLN A 200 -4.42 -24.77 -13.11
C GLN A 200 -4.65 -24.02 -11.80
N PRO A 201 -3.78 -24.18 -10.79
CA PRO A 201 -3.89 -23.43 -9.54
C PRO A 201 -4.03 -21.93 -9.79
N ALA A 202 -4.80 -21.27 -8.93
CA ALA A 202 -4.85 -19.81 -8.91
C ALA A 202 -3.49 -19.22 -8.55
N ASP A 203 -3.24 -17.99 -8.99
CA ASP A 203 -2.08 -17.23 -8.53
C ASP A 203 -2.15 -17.03 -7.01
N SER A 204 -1.01 -17.12 -6.32
CA SER A 204 -0.95 -16.82 -4.89
C SER A 204 -1.30 -15.35 -4.62
N PRO A 205 -2.16 -15.07 -3.64
CA PRO A 205 -2.48 -13.69 -3.28
C PRO A 205 -1.23 -12.94 -2.82
N ARG A 206 -1.02 -11.74 -3.38
CA ARG A 206 0.07 -10.86 -3.02
C ARG A 206 -0.36 -9.87 -1.96
N SER A 207 0.61 -9.32 -1.23
CA SER A 207 0.34 -8.33 -0.18
C SER A 207 1.45 -7.29 -0.07
N TYR A 208 1.06 -6.08 0.32
CA TYR A 208 1.95 -4.97 0.56
C TYR A 208 1.65 -4.36 1.92
N ALA A 209 2.65 -4.25 2.79
CA ALA A 209 2.56 -3.56 4.06
C ALA A 209 3.33 -2.23 4.01
N TYR A 210 2.66 -1.13 4.37
CA TYR A 210 3.25 0.19 4.57
C TYR A 210 3.36 0.46 6.07
N CYS A 211 4.57 0.52 6.59
CA CYS A 211 4.90 0.82 7.98
C CYS A 211 5.88 2.00 8.00
N SER A 212 5.33 3.24 7.98
CA SER A 212 6.12 4.45 8.19
C SER A 212 6.16 4.78 9.68
N ASP A 213 6.80 5.80 10.07
CA ASP A 213 6.93 6.42 11.39
C ASP A 213 6.61 5.52 12.60
N THR A 214 7.59 4.75 13.02
CA THR A 214 7.47 3.88 14.18
C THR A 214 8.82 3.67 14.86
N ARG A 215 8.82 3.71 16.18
CA ARG A 215 9.97 3.14 16.91
C ARG A 215 10.08 1.65 16.63
N PHE A 216 11.23 1.05 16.89
CA PHE A 216 11.43 -0.39 16.76
C PHE A 216 10.46 -1.18 17.63
N MET A 217 9.64 -1.99 17.00
CA MET A 217 8.61 -2.82 17.61
C MET A 217 8.81 -4.29 17.22
N PRO A 218 9.46 -5.12 18.04
CA PRO A 218 9.65 -6.55 17.73
C PRO A 218 8.36 -7.32 17.44
N ALA A 219 7.23 -6.88 18.03
CA ALA A 219 5.92 -7.49 17.79
C ALA A 219 5.38 -7.25 16.36
N LEU A 220 5.86 -6.21 15.66
CA LEU A 220 5.44 -5.88 14.30
C LEU A 220 5.65 -7.04 13.33
N LYS A 221 6.67 -7.89 13.56
CA LYS A 221 6.94 -9.06 12.73
C LYS A 221 5.75 -10.03 12.61
N GLU A 222 4.94 -10.16 13.66
CA GLU A 222 3.76 -11.04 13.64
C GLU A 222 2.62 -10.41 12.83
N GLN A 223 2.49 -9.07 12.87
CA GLN A 223 1.44 -8.32 12.15
C GLN A 223 1.69 -8.31 10.64
N VAL A 224 2.96 -8.21 10.21
CA VAL A 224 3.36 -8.18 8.80
C VAL A 224 3.90 -9.52 8.28
N LYS A 225 3.64 -10.61 9.01
CA LYS A 225 4.15 -11.94 8.69
C LYS A 225 3.82 -12.37 7.27
N GLY A 226 4.85 -12.76 6.52
CA GLY A 226 4.75 -13.33 5.18
C GLY A 226 4.18 -12.38 4.12
N VAL A 227 4.16 -11.04 4.34
CA VAL A 227 3.76 -10.12 3.28
C VAL A 227 4.75 -10.17 2.12
N THR A 228 4.25 -10.02 0.90
CA THR A 228 5.10 -10.06 -0.29
C THR A 228 6.12 -8.93 -0.29
N VAL A 229 5.68 -7.71 0.05
CA VAL A 229 6.54 -6.53 0.15
C VAL A 229 6.22 -5.77 1.44
N LEU A 230 7.25 -5.44 2.19
CA LEU A 230 7.19 -4.54 3.35
C LEU A 230 7.90 -3.23 3.01
N TYR A 231 7.19 -2.10 3.04
CA TYR A 231 7.82 -0.78 3.19
C TYR A 231 7.95 -0.48 4.68
N HIS A 232 9.16 -0.17 5.11
CA HIS A 232 9.43 0.22 6.49
C HIS A 232 10.30 1.46 6.54
N GLU A 233 10.00 2.37 7.48
CA GLU A 233 10.88 3.50 7.70
C GLU A 233 12.30 3.04 8.04
N SER A 234 13.27 3.87 7.66
CA SER A 234 14.70 3.69 7.94
C SER A 234 15.36 5.05 8.15
N THR A 235 14.74 5.84 9.02
CA THR A 235 15.09 7.25 9.25
C THR A 235 16.52 7.42 9.74
N TYR A 236 17.09 6.40 10.40
CA TYR A 236 18.40 6.46 11.03
C TYR A 236 19.29 5.26 10.70
N THR A 237 20.63 5.46 10.79
CA THR A 237 21.61 4.38 10.90
C THR A 237 21.67 3.83 12.33
N SER A 238 22.30 2.67 12.50
CA SER A 238 22.52 2.05 13.83
C SER A 238 23.32 2.95 14.77
N GLU A 239 24.25 3.76 14.25
CA GLU A 239 24.99 4.75 15.04
C GLU A 239 24.11 5.82 15.68
N GLN A 240 22.92 6.04 15.12
CA GLN A 240 21.95 7.02 15.62
C GLN A 240 20.75 6.36 16.32
N GLU A 241 20.89 5.11 16.79
CA GLU A 241 19.80 4.36 17.43
C GLU A 241 19.20 5.09 18.63
N ASP A 242 20.00 5.79 19.43
CA ASP A 242 19.49 6.58 20.57
C ASP A 242 18.58 7.72 20.10
N ARG A 243 18.91 8.35 18.97
CA ARG A 243 18.01 9.35 18.35
C ARG A 243 16.74 8.71 17.85
N ALA A 244 16.83 7.56 17.17
CA ALA A 244 15.67 6.82 16.72
C ALA A 244 14.70 6.56 17.89
N LYS A 245 15.21 6.11 19.03
CA LYS A 245 14.42 5.91 20.26
C LYS A 245 13.73 7.18 20.76
N ILE A 246 14.47 8.32 20.82
CA ILE A 246 13.97 9.61 21.32
C ILE A 246 12.86 10.15 20.43
N TYR A 247 13.02 10.05 19.10
CA TYR A 247 12.08 10.60 18.12
C TYR A 247 11.03 9.59 17.63
N TYR A 248 11.01 8.37 18.20
CA TYR A 248 10.08 7.30 17.85
C TYR A 248 10.18 6.89 16.38
N HIS A 249 11.42 6.66 15.95
CA HIS A 249 11.76 6.14 14.62
C HIS A 249 12.58 4.86 14.73
N SER A 250 12.85 4.25 13.58
CA SER A 250 13.65 3.03 13.46
C SER A 250 14.96 3.28 12.70
N THR A 251 15.93 2.39 12.92
CA THR A 251 17.12 2.30 12.09
C THR A 251 16.89 1.34 10.92
N ALA A 252 17.71 1.47 9.86
CA ALA A 252 17.66 0.57 8.72
C ALA A 252 17.90 -0.91 9.13
N ARG A 253 18.81 -1.15 10.07
CA ARG A 253 19.05 -2.49 10.65
C ARG A 253 17.81 -3.02 11.38
N GLN A 254 17.10 -2.17 12.13
CA GLN A 254 15.88 -2.55 12.83
C GLN A 254 14.75 -2.89 11.85
N ALA A 255 14.58 -2.10 10.77
CA ALA A 255 13.64 -2.41 9.68
C ALA A 255 13.93 -3.78 9.06
N ALA A 256 15.19 -4.06 8.74
CA ALA A 256 15.63 -5.34 8.20
C ALA A 256 15.44 -6.50 9.20
N THR A 257 15.58 -6.25 10.51
CA THR A 257 15.32 -7.26 11.56
C THR A 257 13.84 -7.63 11.60
N ILE A 258 12.93 -6.66 11.44
CA ILE A 258 11.50 -6.94 11.31
C ILE A 258 11.23 -7.76 10.04
N ALA A 259 11.78 -7.34 8.89
CA ALA A 259 11.59 -8.02 7.61
C ALA A 259 12.04 -9.49 7.65
N ALA A 260 13.25 -9.76 8.16
CA ALA A 260 13.78 -11.10 8.33
C ALA A 260 12.93 -11.94 9.28
N GLY A 261 12.56 -11.39 10.45
CA GLY A 261 11.76 -12.09 11.46
C GLY A 261 10.33 -12.38 11.01
N ALA A 262 9.78 -11.55 10.13
CA ALA A 262 8.44 -11.72 9.56
C ALA A 262 8.43 -12.64 8.32
N GLY A 263 9.59 -12.94 7.74
CA GLY A 263 9.69 -13.74 6.50
C GLY A 263 9.03 -13.06 5.30
N VAL A 264 9.23 -11.74 5.15
CA VAL A 264 8.70 -10.98 4.01
C VAL A 264 9.47 -11.32 2.74
N GLY A 265 8.87 -11.10 1.56
CA GLY A 265 9.56 -11.33 0.28
C GLY A 265 10.61 -10.25 -0.01
N THR A 266 10.25 -8.98 0.12
CA THR A 266 11.13 -7.81 -0.14
C THR A 266 10.90 -6.72 0.89
N LEU A 267 11.99 -6.04 1.30
CA LEU A 267 11.95 -4.84 2.13
C LEU A 267 12.24 -3.61 1.29
N LEU A 268 11.32 -2.66 1.25
CA LEU A 268 11.53 -1.31 0.72
C LEU A 268 11.84 -0.38 1.90
N LEU A 269 13.02 0.22 1.87
CA LEU A 269 13.45 1.22 2.85
C LEU A 269 12.98 2.61 2.39
N GLY A 270 12.54 3.45 3.31
CA GLY A 270 12.16 4.82 3.02
C GLY A 270 12.12 5.71 4.26
N HIS A 271 11.50 6.87 4.15
CA HIS A 271 11.42 7.87 5.22
C HIS A 271 12.79 8.33 5.68
N TYR A 272 13.62 8.76 4.71
CA TYR A 272 15.03 9.11 4.96
C TYR A 272 15.19 10.45 5.64
N SER A 273 16.02 10.50 6.67
CA SER A 273 16.42 11.76 7.29
C SER A 273 17.27 12.62 6.33
N ALA A 274 16.96 13.90 6.23
CA ALA A 274 17.72 14.89 5.45
C ALA A 274 19.23 14.99 5.83
N ARG A 275 19.65 14.33 6.91
CA ARG A 275 21.06 14.28 7.34
C ARG A 275 21.94 13.41 6.45
N TYR A 276 21.35 12.47 5.70
CA TYR A 276 22.10 11.55 4.87
C TYR A 276 22.14 12.10 3.44
N ASN A 277 23.35 12.34 2.94
CA ASN A 277 23.57 12.74 1.55
C ASN A 277 23.48 11.53 0.60
N ASP A 278 23.79 10.34 1.10
CA ASP A 278 23.70 9.07 0.36
C ASP A 278 23.07 8.00 1.27
N GLU A 279 21.93 7.48 0.85
CA GLU A 279 21.18 6.45 1.57
C GLU A 279 21.78 5.04 1.43
N LYS A 280 22.88 4.88 0.67
CA LYS A 280 23.56 3.59 0.56
C LYS A 280 24.00 3.05 1.90
N VAL A 281 24.38 3.92 2.85
CA VAL A 281 24.74 3.49 4.21
C VAL A 281 23.57 2.76 4.89
N LEU A 282 22.33 3.24 4.69
CA LEU A 282 21.13 2.59 5.21
C LEU A 282 20.89 1.23 4.53
N LEU A 283 21.08 1.17 3.22
CA LEU A 283 20.95 -0.07 2.45
C LEU A 283 21.97 -1.14 2.89
N GLU A 284 23.22 -0.75 3.10
CA GLU A 284 24.28 -1.64 3.54
C GLU A 284 23.98 -2.23 4.92
N GLU A 285 23.52 -1.40 5.85
CA GLU A 285 23.07 -1.88 7.17
C GLU A 285 21.88 -2.84 7.09
N ALA A 286 20.91 -2.56 6.23
CA ALA A 286 19.75 -3.41 6.06
C ALA A 286 20.13 -4.74 5.40
N LYS A 287 20.93 -4.72 4.32
CA LYS A 287 21.39 -5.92 3.61
C LYS A 287 22.24 -6.84 4.46
N ALA A 288 22.96 -6.32 5.44
CA ALA A 288 23.71 -7.14 6.40
C ALA A 288 22.79 -8.05 7.25
N VAL A 289 21.47 -7.77 7.29
CA VAL A 289 20.47 -8.54 8.05
C VAL A 289 19.46 -9.22 7.14
N PHE A 290 19.04 -8.54 6.06
CA PHE A 290 18.04 -9.02 5.10
C PHE A 290 18.46 -8.60 3.68
N ASP A 291 18.96 -9.54 2.90
CA ASP A 291 19.58 -9.28 1.57
C ASP A 291 18.58 -8.68 0.56
N HIS A 292 17.31 -9.09 0.62
CA HIS A 292 16.24 -8.57 -0.24
C HIS A 292 15.75 -7.17 0.19
N SER A 293 16.68 -6.28 0.56
CA SER A 293 16.42 -4.88 0.91
C SER A 293 16.71 -3.96 -0.28
N ILE A 294 15.84 -2.99 -0.52
CA ILE A 294 15.90 -2.04 -1.65
C ILE A 294 15.62 -0.63 -1.13
N LEU A 295 16.35 0.37 -1.64
CA LEU A 295 16.04 1.79 -1.39
C LEU A 295 14.85 2.24 -2.24
N SER A 296 13.90 2.90 -1.62
CA SER A 296 12.85 3.63 -2.33
C SER A 296 13.40 4.96 -2.87
N GLN A 297 12.91 5.37 -4.03
CA GLN A 297 13.24 6.66 -4.65
C GLN A 297 11.99 7.24 -5.33
N GLU A 298 11.91 8.56 -5.39
CA GLU A 298 10.84 9.25 -6.11
C GLU A 298 10.80 8.83 -7.58
N GLY A 299 9.60 8.54 -8.08
CA GLY A 299 9.39 8.06 -9.44
C GLY A 299 9.64 6.57 -9.64
N MET A 300 10.13 5.86 -8.62
CA MET A 300 10.24 4.39 -8.65
C MET A 300 8.85 3.77 -8.76
N VAL A 301 8.73 2.78 -9.63
CA VAL A 301 7.57 1.90 -9.75
C VAL A 301 8.04 0.49 -9.42
N PHE A 302 7.53 -0.06 -8.33
CA PHE A 302 7.88 -1.41 -7.87
C PHE A 302 6.73 -2.37 -8.15
N ASP A 303 7.01 -3.45 -8.89
CA ASP A 303 6.04 -4.51 -9.14
C ASP A 303 6.03 -5.49 -7.95
N VAL A 304 4.87 -5.70 -7.35
CA VAL A 304 4.67 -6.72 -6.31
C VAL A 304 4.43 -8.06 -7.01
N VAL A 305 5.39 -8.96 -6.91
CA VAL A 305 5.42 -10.26 -7.61
C VAL A 305 5.56 -11.43 -6.66
#